data_c664d79d9fed67647efd1a65bc4a8f3a
#
_entry.id   c664d79d9fed67647efd1a65bc4a8f3a
#
_cell.length_a   1.000
_cell.length_b   1.000
_cell.length_c   1.000
_cell.angle_alpha   90.00
_cell.angle_beta   90.00
_cell.angle_gamma   90.00
#
_symmetry.space_group_name_H-M   'P 1'
#
loop_
_entity.id
_entity.type
_entity.pdbx_description
1 polymer ?
#
loop_
_entity_poly.entity_id
_entity_poly.type
_entity_poly.pdbx_seq_one_letter_code
_entity_poly.pdbx_strand_id
1 'polypeptide(L)'
;SHRKCDFAFLHCIAEYPAPADHLQLDFIDRMNKRYRDVTIGYSGHEDPDDNTVAMLAVAKGAKILERHVALPTEKYSINAYSMTPAQADKWVEAVIKARTICATKKENDKYVSQAEIDSLNSLMRGVYLKHDVKAGDTIGIDDVFFAMPCQEKQMNSGEFNDGIEVSRNYAANEALFETRHITSTKLARSVIHDAKGMLYEAGIVLGDDIEIELSHHYGMKNFRQTGAIIVSVINR
;
A
#
# COMPACT_ATOMS: atom_id res chain seq x y z
N SER A 1 14.53 31.15 -16.00
CA SER A 1 14.98 29.76 -16.15
C SER A 1 15.69 29.59 -17.50
N HIS A 2 16.97 29.23 -17.46
CA HIS A 2 17.82 29.08 -18.64
C HIS A 2 17.79 27.67 -19.24
N ARG A 3 16.79 26.86 -18.87
CA ARG A 3 16.80 25.43 -19.18
C ARG A 3 15.99 25.14 -20.43
N LYS A 4 16.69 25.04 -21.56
CA LYS A 4 16.13 24.60 -22.85
C LYS A 4 16.37 23.10 -23.11
N CYS A 5 16.88 22.34 -22.11
CA CYS A 5 17.17 20.92 -22.24
C CYS A 5 16.67 20.17 -20.99
N ASP A 6 16.24 18.95 -21.18
CA ASP A 6 15.96 18.00 -20.10
C ASP A 6 17.26 17.58 -19.43
N PHE A 7 17.23 17.40 -18.11
CA PHE A 7 18.37 16.94 -17.33
C PHE A 7 17.89 16.09 -16.16
N ALA A 8 18.79 15.30 -15.61
CA ALA A 8 18.57 14.47 -14.45
C ALA A 8 19.69 14.67 -13.43
N PHE A 9 19.44 14.39 -12.16
CA PHE A 9 20.46 14.26 -11.14
C PHE A 9 20.65 12.79 -10.77
N LEU A 10 21.90 12.33 -10.75
CA LEU A 10 22.24 10.99 -10.29
C LEU A 10 22.96 11.09 -8.95
N HIS A 11 22.47 10.36 -7.95
CA HIS A 11 23.21 10.13 -6.72
C HIS A 11 24.43 9.31 -7.04
N CYS A 12 25.60 9.74 -6.61
CA CYS A 12 26.87 9.11 -6.93
C CYS A 12 27.82 9.24 -5.74
N ILE A 13 28.54 8.17 -5.44
CA ILE A 13 29.65 8.16 -4.48
C ILE A 13 30.94 8.04 -5.25
N ALA A 14 31.84 9.04 -5.12
CA ALA A 14 33.12 9.10 -5.82
C ALA A 14 34.20 8.26 -5.14
N GLU A 15 33.88 6.99 -4.90
CA GLU A 15 34.79 5.98 -4.34
C GLU A 15 34.80 4.76 -5.29
N TYR A 16 35.96 4.18 -5.57
CA TYR A 16 36.16 3.25 -6.70
C TYR A 16 37.02 2.03 -6.32
N PRO A 17 36.45 0.85 -5.92
CA PRO A 17 35.02 0.60 -5.74
C PRO A 17 34.45 1.24 -4.48
N ALA A 18 33.16 1.55 -4.47
CA ALA A 18 32.47 2.09 -3.33
C ALA A 18 31.98 0.93 -2.41
N PRO A 19 32.36 0.92 -1.11
CA PRO A 19 31.86 -0.05 -0.14
C PRO A 19 30.34 0.12 0.07
N ALA A 20 29.64 -0.99 0.36
CA ALA A 20 28.19 -1.01 0.50
C ALA A 20 27.66 -0.05 1.57
N ASP A 21 28.34 0.08 2.70
CA ASP A 21 27.99 0.96 3.82
C ASP A 21 28.25 2.45 3.55
N HIS A 22 28.97 2.78 2.48
CA HIS A 22 29.20 4.16 2.04
C HIS A 22 28.18 4.65 1.00
N LEU A 23 27.36 3.78 0.42
CA LEU A 23 26.49 4.11 -0.72
C LEU A 23 25.36 5.08 -0.40
N GLN A 24 24.87 5.12 0.83
CA GLN A 24 23.86 6.08 1.34
C GLN A 24 22.65 6.24 0.41
N LEU A 25 22.07 5.14 -0.07
CA LEU A 25 20.96 5.16 -1.04
C LEU A 25 19.72 5.93 -0.57
N ASP A 26 19.56 6.15 0.73
CA ASP A 26 18.50 7.03 1.27
C ASP A 26 18.59 8.48 0.77
N PHE A 27 19.75 8.88 0.23
CA PHE A 27 19.89 10.19 -0.37
C PHE A 27 19.04 10.32 -1.65
N ILE A 28 18.74 9.23 -2.35
CA ILE A 28 17.82 9.21 -3.50
C ILE A 28 16.42 9.67 -3.07
N ASP A 29 15.91 9.20 -1.93
CA ASP A 29 14.61 9.64 -1.38
C ASP A 29 14.62 11.14 -1.08
N ARG A 30 15.72 11.66 -0.51
CA ARG A 30 15.87 13.08 -0.21
C ARG A 30 15.92 13.92 -1.50
N MET A 31 16.61 13.45 -2.54
CA MET A 31 16.66 14.11 -3.83
C MET A 31 15.29 14.14 -4.51
N ASN A 32 14.54 13.02 -4.51
CA ASN A 32 13.18 12.94 -5.03
C ASN A 32 12.23 13.94 -4.34
N LYS A 33 12.31 14.05 -3.01
CA LYS A 33 11.51 15.03 -2.24
C LYS A 33 11.89 16.48 -2.53
N ARG A 34 13.18 16.75 -2.69
CA ARG A 34 13.72 18.11 -2.88
C ARG A 34 13.52 18.64 -4.31
N TYR A 35 13.65 17.78 -5.30
CA TYR A 35 13.67 18.13 -6.72
C TYR A 35 12.52 17.43 -7.47
N ARG A 36 11.28 17.78 -7.14
CA ARG A 36 10.07 17.10 -7.63
C ARG A 36 9.94 17.10 -9.15
N ASP A 37 10.47 18.15 -9.82
CA ASP A 37 10.38 18.33 -11.26
C ASP A 37 11.63 17.83 -12.01
N VAL A 38 12.53 17.12 -11.32
CA VAL A 38 13.78 16.61 -11.91
C VAL A 38 13.81 15.10 -11.77
N THR A 39 14.15 14.41 -12.85
CA THR A 39 14.39 12.97 -12.81
C THR A 39 15.61 12.66 -11.93
N ILE A 40 15.43 11.78 -10.95
CA ILE A 40 16.51 11.33 -10.06
C ILE A 40 16.95 9.93 -10.49
N GLY A 41 18.26 9.71 -10.46
CA GLY A 41 18.91 8.46 -10.78
C GLY A 41 20.03 8.09 -9.81
N TYR A 42 20.76 7.05 -10.17
CA TYR A 42 21.89 6.52 -9.42
C TYR A 42 23.03 6.18 -10.37
N SER A 43 24.25 6.62 -10.05
CA SER A 43 25.49 6.26 -10.73
C SER A 43 26.36 5.46 -9.77
N GLY A 44 26.48 4.16 -10.04
CA GLY A 44 27.06 3.19 -9.12
C GLY A 44 28.51 2.82 -9.43
N HIS A 45 29.33 2.66 -8.37
CA HIS A 45 30.72 2.21 -8.42
C HIS A 45 31.01 1.07 -7.44
N GLU A 46 29.96 0.43 -6.94
CA GLU A 46 30.03 -0.75 -6.06
C GLU A 46 30.57 -1.99 -6.80
N ASP A 47 30.73 -3.09 -6.09
CA ASP A 47 31.13 -4.39 -6.64
C ASP A 47 30.25 -4.75 -7.85
N PRO A 48 30.83 -5.05 -9.03
CA PRO A 48 30.10 -5.46 -10.24
C PRO A 48 29.23 -6.71 -10.09
N ASP A 49 29.49 -7.56 -9.11
CA ASP A 49 28.71 -8.78 -8.85
C ASP A 49 27.54 -8.53 -7.87
N ASP A 50 27.49 -7.37 -7.19
CA ASP A 50 26.37 -7.02 -6.29
C ASP A 50 25.25 -6.28 -7.02
N ASN A 51 24.32 -7.05 -7.60
CA ASN A 51 23.13 -6.50 -8.25
C ASN A 51 22.06 -5.97 -7.25
N THR A 52 22.22 -6.23 -5.95
CA THR A 52 21.27 -5.80 -4.91
C THR A 52 21.20 -4.28 -4.83
N VAL A 53 22.32 -3.61 -5.02
CA VAL A 53 22.40 -2.14 -4.97
C VAL A 53 21.52 -1.49 -6.03
N ALA A 54 21.58 -1.97 -7.28
CA ALA A 54 20.74 -1.48 -8.36
C ALA A 54 19.24 -1.71 -8.08
N MET A 55 18.89 -2.87 -7.52
CA MET A 55 17.51 -3.17 -7.11
C MET A 55 17.02 -2.21 -6.03
N LEU A 56 17.85 -1.94 -5.03
CA LEU A 56 17.54 -0.99 -3.95
C LEU A 56 17.43 0.44 -4.48
N ALA A 57 18.30 0.87 -5.40
CA ALA A 57 18.21 2.19 -6.02
C ALA A 57 16.87 2.36 -6.77
N VAL A 58 16.41 1.34 -7.50
CA VAL A 58 15.07 1.31 -8.13
C VAL A 58 13.97 1.43 -7.08
N ALA A 59 14.05 0.66 -6.00
CA ALA A 59 13.07 0.70 -4.91
C ALA A 59 13.01 2.07 -4.22
N LYS A 60 14.14 2.80 -4.16
CA LYS A 60 14.25 4.19 -3.69
C LYS A 60 13.79 5.23 -4.72
N GLY A 61 13.32 4.81 -5.89
CA GLY A 61 12.75 5.70 -6.91
C GLY A 61 13.76 6.25 -7.92
N ALA A 62 14.96 5.66 -8.04
CA ALA A 62 15.87 5.97 -9.14
C ALA A 62 15.25 5.56 -10.48
N LYS A 63 15.16 6.49 -11.43
CA LYS A 63 14.59 6.27 -12.76
C LYS A 63 15.65 6.12 -13.83
N ILE A 64 16.87 6.56 -13.56
CA ILE A 64 18.04 6.43 -14.41
C ILE A 64 19.12 5.72 -13.61
N LEU A 65 19.75 4.72 -14.19
CA LEU A 65 20.84 3.98 -13.59
C LEU A 65 22.04 4.01 -14.54
N GLU A 66 23.20 4.28 -13.99
CA GLU A 66 24.47 4.35 -14.73
C GLU A 66 25.50 3.43 -14.11
N ARG A 67 26.24 2.71 -14.93
CA ARG A 67 27.37 1.85 -14.52
C ARG A 67 28.47 1.86 -15.57
N HIS A 68 29.70 1.66 -15.11
CA HIS A 68 30.82 1.39 -15.97
C HIS A 68 30.77 -0.04 -16.54
N VAL A 69 30.92 -0.18 -17.86
CA VAL A 69 31.06 -1.46 -18.53
C VAL A 69 32.36 -1.46 -19.33
N ALA A 70 33.14 -2.51 -19.22
CA ALA A 70 34.44 -2.61 -19.88
C ALA A 70 34.68 -4.00 -20.48
N LEU A 71 35.50 -4.05 -21.52
CA LEU A 71 36.04 -5.28 -22.09
C LEU A 71 37.52 -5.38 -21.74
N PRO A 72 38.01 -6.56 -21.34
CA PRO A 72 39.42 -6.77 -21.17
C PRO A 72 40.13 -6.71 -22.54
N THR A 73 41.31 -6.13 -22.55
CA THR A 73 42.20 -6.15 -23.72
C THR A 73 43.55 -6.78 -23.36
N GLU A 74 44.38 -7.09 -24.35
CA GLU A 74 45.74 -7.60 -24.09
C GLU A 74 46.59 -6.63 -23.26
N LYS A 75 46.28 -5.32 -23.34
CA LYS A 75 47.06 -4.27 -22.69
C LYS A 75 46.45 -3.80 -21.38
N TYR A 76 45.10 -3.85 -21.20
CA TYR A 76 44.40 -3.30 -20.08
C TYR A 76 43.43 -4.31 -19.46
N SER A 77 43.54 -4.54 -18.17
CA SER A 77 42.60 -5.30 -17.38
C SER A 77 41.39 -4.46 -17.05
N ILE A 78 40.25 -5.11 -16.75
CA ILE A 78 39.05 -4.43 -16.21
C ILE A 78 39.35 -3.99 -14.77
N ASN A 79 38.96 -2.76 -14.40
CA ASN A 79 39.11 -2.27 -13.07
C ASN A 79 38.02 -2.90 -12.11
N ALA A 80 38.22 -2.74 -10.81
CA ALA A 80 37.40 -3.40 -9.79
C ALA A 80 35.94 -2.96 -9.73
N TYR A 81 35.54 -1.84 -10.33
CA TYR A 81 34.19 -1.29 -10.31
C TYR A 81 33.48 -1.35 -11.66
N SER A 82 34.13 -1.82 -12.74
CA SER A 82 33.51 -1.95 -14.05
C SER A 82 32.98 -3.36 -14.27
N MET A 83 31.80 -3.46 -14.85
CA MET A 83 31.16 -4.70 -15.24
C MET A 83 31.76 -5.25 -16.55
N THR A 84 31.85 -6.55 -16.67
CA THR A 84 31.88 -7.23 -17.96
C THR A 84 30.51 -7.17 -18.64
N PRO A 85 30.37 -7.40 -19.94
CA PRO A 85 29.06 -7.49 -20.60
C PRO A 85 28.13 -8.50 -19.95
N ALA A 86 28.64 -9.68 -19.54
CA ALA A 86 27.81 -10.69 -18.86
C ALA A 86 27.32 -10.26 -17.47
N GLN A 87 28.08 -9.45 -16.74
CA GLN A 87 27.63 -8.84 -15.50
C GLN A 87 26.60 -7.73 -15.77
N ALA A 88 26.78 -6.94 -16.83
CA ALA A 88 25.83 -5.92 -17.23
C ALA A 88 24.46 -6.52 -17.60
N ASP A 89 24.43 -7.67 -18.29
CA ASP A 89 23.19 -8.40 -18.59
C ASP A 89 22.45 -8.79 -17.30
N LYS A 90 23.15 -9.39 -16.34
CA LYS A 90 22.57 -9.75 -15.02
C LYS A 90 22.08 -8.52 -14.24
N TRP A 91 22.82 -7.43 -14.32
CA TRP A 91 22.46 -6.17 -13.70
C TRP A 91 21.17 -5.59 -14.30
N VAL A 92 21.01 -5.61 -15.62
CA VAL A 92 19.78 -5.21 -16.32
C VAL A 92 18.61 -6.11 -15.92
N GLU A 93 18.81 -7.44 -15.87
CA GLU A 93 17.78 -8.37 -15.40
C GLU A 93 17.33 -8.06 -13.97
N ALA A 94 18.27 -7.77 -13.07
CA ALA A 94 17.98 -7.39 -11.70
C ALA A 94 17.17 -6.07 -11.60
N VAL A 95 17.52 -5.07 -12.42
CA VAL A 95 16.78 -3.80 -12.52
C VAL A 95 15.35 -4.03 -13.02
N ILE A 96 15.16 -4.84 -14.06
CA ILE A 96 13.83 -5.20 -14.58
C ILE A 96 13.00 -5.92 -13.51
N LYS A 97 13.62 -6.87 -12.81
CA LYS A 97 12.98 -7.60 -11.69
C LYS A 97 12.55 -6.64 -10.57
N ALA A 98 13.43 -5.74 -10.13
CA ALA A 98 13.12 -4.75 -9.11
C ALA A 98 11.95 -3.85 -9.53
N ARG A 99 11.97 -3.35 -10.77
CA ARG A 99 10.88 -2.55 -11.34
C ARG A 99 9.55 -3.30 -11.33
N THR A 100 9.56 -4.60 -11.68
CA THR A 100 8.36 -5.45 -11.67
C THR A 100 7.81 -5.62 -10.25
N ILE A 101 8.68 -5.84 -9.27
CA ILE A 101 8.31 -6.01 -7.86
C ILE A 101 7.74 -4.71 -7.26
N CYS A 102 8.37 -3.58 -7.58
CA CYS A 102 8.00 -2.27 -7.04
C CYS A 102 6.86 -1.59 -7.81
N ALA A 103 6.47 -2.10 -9.00
CA ALA A 103 5.44 -1.48 -9.82
C ALA A 103 4.06 -1.62 -9.17
N THR A 104 3.36 -0.52 -9.02
CA THR A 104 1.92 -0.53 -8.76
C THR A 104 1.16 -0.69 -10.08
N LYS A 105 0.18 -1.60 -10.13
CA LYS A 105 -0.65 -1.81 -11.34
C LYS A 105 -1.72 -0.74 -11.52
N LYS A 106 -2.00 0.05 -10.48
CA LYS A 106 -2.90 1.20 -10.50
C LYS A 106 -2.19 2.40 -9.89
N GLU A 107 -2.35 3.54 -10.50
CA GLU A 107 -1.91 4.80 -9.91
C GLU A 107 -2.64 4.99 -8.58
N ASN A 108 -1.86 5.18 -7.51
CA ASN A 108 -2.31 5.47 -6.13
C ASN A 108 -3.12 4.36 -5.42
N ASP A 109 -3.18 3.12 -5.95
CA ASP A 109 -3.96 2.08 -5.29
C ASP A 109 -3.26 0.71 -5.31
N LYS A 110 -3.37 -0.05 -4.21
CA LYS A 110 -2.87 -1.41 -4.16
C LYS A 110 -3.73 -2.30 -5.07
N TYR A 111 -3.11 -2.97 -6.04
CA TYR A 111 -3.79 -4.02 -6.78
C TYR A 111 -4.02 -5.24 -5.88
N VAL A 112 -5.28 -5.61 -5.71
CA VAL A 112 -5.69 -6.83 -5.00
C VAL A 112 -6.08 -7.88 -6.05
N SER A 113 -5.38 -9.00 -6.07
CA SER A 113 -5.69 -10.10 -7.00
C SER A 113 -6.93 -10.89 -6.53
N GLN A 114 -7.62 -11.57 -7.47
CA GLN A 114 -8.73 -12.44 -7.10
C GLN A 114 -8.26 -13.55 -6.14
N ALA A 115 -7.07 -14.11 -6.34
CA ALA A 115 -6.49 -15.10 -5.44
C ALA A 115 -6.26 -14.57 -4.00
N GLU A 116 -5.90 -13.29 -3.85
CA GLU A 116 -5.79 -12.64 -2.53
C GLU A 116 -7.17 -12.49 -1.88
N ILE A 117 -8.18 -12.10 -2.65
CA ILE A 117 -9.58 -12.01 -2.18
C ILE A 117 -10.09 -13.38 -1.73
N ASP A 118 -9.89 -14.41 -2.54
CA ASP A 118 -10.33 -15.77 -2.24
C ASP A 118 -9.63 -16.32 -0.99
N SER A 119 -8.34 -16.06 -0.85
CA SER A 119 -7.55 -16.41 0.33
C SER A 119 -8.06 -15.72 1.60
N LEU A 120 -8.32 -14.41 1.53
CA LEU A 120 -8.87 -13.64 2.65
C LEU A 120 -10.26 -14.17 3.05
N ASN A 121 -11.13 -14.45 2.07
CA ASN A 121 -12.45 -14.99 2.32
C ASN A 121 -12.39 -16.36 3.01
N SER A 122 -11.46 -17.23 2.62
CA SER A 122 -11.27 -18.54 3.24
C SER A 122 -10.82 -18.48 4.71
N LEU A 123 -10.15 -17.39 5.11
CA LEU A 123 -9.68 -17.15 6.48
C LEU A 123 -10.68 -16.33 7.31
N MET A 124 -11.74 -15.84 6.69
CA MET A 124 -12.74 -15.04 7.37
C MET A 124 -13.59 -15.91 8.30
N ARG A 125 -13.90 -15.40 9.50
CA ARG A 125 -14.79 -16.10 10.44
C ARG A 125 -16.23 -15.66 10.20
N GLY A 126 -17.11 -16.64 9.98
CA GLY A 126 -18.55 -16.45 9.97
C GLY A 126 -19.14 -16.48 11.37
N VAL A 127 -20.34 -15.94 11.50
CA VAL A 127 -21.15 -15.97 12.74
C VAL A 127 -22.03 -17.19 12.72
N TYR A 128 -22.04 -17.98 13.80
CA TYR A 128 -22.85 -19.18 13.99
C TYR A 128 -23.60 -19.11 15.31
N LEU A 129 -24.79 -19.70 15.37
CA LEU A 129 -25.62 -19.69 16.58
C LEU A 129 -25.22 -20.81 17.53
N LYS A 130 -25.18 -20.55 18.84
CA LYS A 130 -24.91 -21.54 19.89
C LYS A 130 -26.11 -22.43 20.18
N HIS A 131 -27.32 -21.97 19.94
CA HIS A 131 -28.58 -22.64 20.23
C HIS A 131 -29.65 -22.25 19.21
N ASP A 132 -30.81 -22.91 19.28
CA ASP A 132 -31.95 -22.60 18.42
C ASP A 132 -32.49 -21.20 18.73
N VAL A 133 -32.82 -20.44 17.68
CA VAL A 133 -33.34 -19.08 17.75
C VAL A 133 -34.57 -18.95 16.86
N LYS A 134 -35.61 -18.26 17.32
CA LYS A 134 -36.85 -18.06 16.55
C LYS A 134 -36.87 -16.71 15.87
N ALA A 135 -37.59 -16.64 14.75
CA ALA A 135 -37.86 -15.36 14.09
C ALA A 135 -38.45 -14.31 15.07
N GLY A 136 -37.85 -13.13 15.05
CA GLY A 136 -38.20 -12.04 15.98
C GLY A 136 -37.41 -12.02 17.28
N ASP A 137 -36.62 -13.06 17.58
CA ASP A 137 -35.72 -13.01 18.73
C ASP A 137 -34.55 -12.04 18.46
N THR A 138 -34.08 -11.41 19.55
CA THR A 138 -32.91 -10.54 19.49
C THR A 138 -31.69 -11.29 20.04
N ILE A 139 -30.61 -11.36 19.28
CA ILE A 139 -29.38 -12.08 19.63
C ILE A 139 -28.23 -11.13 19.98
N GLY A 140 -27.38 -11.60 20.90
CA GLY A 140 -26.15 -10.93 21.34
C GLY A 140 -24.94 -11.83 21.26
N ILE A 141 -23.81 -11.36 21.77
CA ILE A 141 -22.51 -12.07 21.73
C ILE A 141 -22.57 -13.43 22.46
N ASP A 142 -23.42 -13.55 23.46
CA ASP A 142 -23.58 -14.79 24.22
C ASP A 142 -24.32 -15.87 23.43
N ASP A 143 -25.09 -15.51 22.41
CA ASP A 143 -25.88 -16.41 21.57
C ASP A 143 -25.11 -16.95 20.36
N VAL A 144 -23.92 -16.40 20.09
CA VAL A 144 -23.15 -16.72 18.88
C VAL A 144 -21.73 -17.20 19.18
N PHE A 145 -21.13 -17.87 18.19
CA PHE A 145 -19.71 -18.12 18.14
C PHE A 145 -19.17 -17.81 16.73
N PHE A 146 -17.85 -17.63 16.62
CA PHE A 146 -17.20 -17.31 15.36
C PHE A 146 -16.29 -18.46 14.90
N ALA A 147 -16.53 -18.97 13.69
CA ALA A 147 -15.76 -20.05 13.13
C ALA A 147 -15.44 -19.85 11.65
N MET A 148 -14.39 -20.48 11.18
CA MET A 148 -14.03 -20.55 9.76
C MET A 148 -14.58 -21.83 9.14
N PRO A 149 -14.90 -21.80 7.83
CA PRO A 149 -14.90 -20.63 6.94
C PRO A 149 -16.17 -19.79 7.11
N CYS A 150 -16.10 -18.51 6.71
CA CYS A 150 -17.30 -17.71 6.47
C CYS A 150 -17.89 -18.12 5.13
N GLN A 151 -19.16 -18.51 5.12
CA GLN A 151 -19.86 -18.89 3.90
C GLN A 151 -20.18 -17.67 3.03
N GLU A 152 -20.43 -17.89 1.74
CA GLU A 152 -20.85 -16.81 0.86
C GLU A 152 -22.13 -16.13 1.38
N LYS A 153 -22.12 -14.80 1.48
CA LYS A 153 -23.22 -13.96 2.04
C LYS A 153 -23.54 -14.19 3.53
N GLN A 154 -22.80 -15.03 4.22
CA GLN A 154 -22.92 -15.15 5.66
C GLN A 154 -22.39 -13.87 6.35
N MET A 155 -23.03 -13.48 7.45
CA MET A 155 -22.51 -12.42 8.31
C MET A 155 -21.14 -12.82 8.85
N ASN A 156 -20.12 -11.98 8.64
CA ASN A 156 -18.79 -12.23 9.19
C ASN A 156 -18.64 -11.64 10.60
N SER A 157 -17.63 -12.11 11.34
CA SER A 157 -17.40 -11.70 12.73
C SER A 157 -17.19 -10.19 12.92
N GLY A 158 -16.70 -9.48 11.89
CA GLY A 158 -16.53 -8.01 11.94
C GLY A 158 -17.83 -7.24 11.69
N GLU A 159 -18.87 -7.91 11.20
CA GLU A 159 -20.19 -7.33 10.95
C GLU A 159 -21.16 -7.55 12.12
N PHE A 160 -20.87 -8.50 13.00
CA PHE A 160 -21.73 -8.81 14.13
C PHE A 160 -21.68 -7.70 15.20
N ASN A 161 -22.83 -7.38 15.76
CA ASN A 161 -23.00 -6.59 16.97
C ASN A 161 -24.22 -7.11 17.74
N ASP A 162 -24.26 -6.84 19.03
CA ASP A 162 -25.41 -7.17 19.86
C ASP A 162 -26.69 -6.48 19.38
N GLY A 163 -27.81 -7.14 19.60
CA GLY A 163 -29.14 -6.60 19.31
C GLY A 163 -29.61 -6.82 17.88
N ILE A 164 -29.14 -7.87 17.20
CA ILE A 164 -29.64 -8.28 15.89
C ILE A 164 -30.97 -9.02 16.12
N GLU A 165 -32.06 -8.52 15.55
CA GLU A 165 -33.32 -9.25 15.43
C GLU A 165 -33.23 -10.19 14.24
N VAL A 166 -33.49 -11.49 14.46
CA VAL A 166 -33.40 -12.49 13.41
C VAL A 166 -34.70 -12.56 12.60
N SER A 167 -34.57 -12.65 11.28
CA SER A 167 -35.72 -12.62 10.35
C SER A 167 -36.40 -13.98 10.17
N ARG A 168 -35.72 -15.07 10.55
CA ARG A 168 -36.21 -16.46 10.43
C ARG A 168 -35.76 -17.31 11.61
N ASN A 169 -36.28 -18.53 11.68
CA ASN A 169 -35.79 -19.52 12.64
C ASN A 169 -34.41 -20.03 12.21
N TYR A 170 -33.52 -20.23 13.17
CA TYR A 170 -32.19 -20.82 13.02
C TYR A 170 -32.03 -21.96 14.02
N ALA A 171 -31.35 -23.02 13.59
CA ALA A 171 -30.95 -24.10 14.48
C ALA A 171 -29.60 -23.82 15.15
N ALA A 172 -29.32 -24.55 16.24
CA ALA A 172 -27.99 -24.55 16.84
C ALA A 172 -26.91 -24.91 15.82
N ASN A 173 -25.77 -24.24 15.84
CA ASN A 173 -24.64 -24.35 14.91
C ASN A 173 -24.95 -23.92 13.46
N GLU A 174 -26.10 -23.33 13.19
CA GLU A 174 -26.41 -22.78 11.88
C GLU A 174 -25.68 -21.46 11.65
N ALA A 175 -25.25 -21.23 10.40
CA ALA A 175 -24.63 -19.99 9.98
C ALA A 175 -25.68 -18.84 9.94
N LEU A 176 -25.29 -17.66 10.42
CA LEU A 176 -26.15 -16.48 10.46
C LEU A 176 -26.10 -15.73 9.13
N PHE A 177 -27.25 -15.60 8.45
CA PHE A 177 -27.39 -14.92 7.15
C PHE A 177 -28.19 -13.61 7.23
N GLU A 178 -28.25 -13.00 8.40
CA GLU A 178 -28.94 -11.72 8.55
C GLU A 178 -28.20 -10.59 7.82
N THR A 179 -28.96 -9.80 7.09
CA THR A 179 -28.39 -8.64 6.39
C THR A 179 -28.39 -7.47 7.36
N ARG A 180 -27.23 -6.99 7.69
CA ARG A 180 -27.11 -5.81 8.53
C ARG A 180 -27.52 -4.56 7.76
N HIS A 181 -28.42 -3.76 8.31
CA HIS A 181 -28.50 -2.35 7.95
C HIS A 181 -27.15 -1.70 8.28
N ILE A 182 -26.49 -1.12 7.26
CA ILE A 182 -25.18 -0.46 7.40
C ILE A 182 -25.27 0.54 8.55
N THR A 183 -24.65 0.22 9.68
CA THR A 183 -24.61 1.13 10.82
C THR A 183 -23.75 2.36 10.50
N SER A 184 -24.01 3.43 11.22
CA SER A 184 -23.32 4.72 11.13
C SER A 184 -21.79 4.63 11.06
N THR A 185 -21.20 3.61 11.71
CA THR A 185 -19.73 3.43 11.78
C THR A 185 -19.08 3.06 10.45
N LYS A 186 -19.73 2.22 9.62
CA LYS A 186 -19.18 1.82 8.31
C LYS A 186 -19.26 2.98 7.31
N LEU A 187 -20.35 3.76 7.39
CA LEU A 187 -20.51 4.99 6.62
C LEU A 187 -19.48 6.05 7.05
N ALA A 188 -19.24 6.22 8.35
CA ALA A 188 -18.22 7.13 8.87
C ALA A 188 -16.82 6.77 8.39
N ARG A 189 -16.45 5.47 8.42
CA ARG A 189 -15.15 5.00 7.89
C ARG A 189 -14.99 5.27 6.38
N SER A 190 -16.04 5.04 5.58
CA SER A 190 -16.02 5.34 4.15
C SER A 190 -15.81 6.84 3.91
N VAL A 191 -16.54 7.68 4.63
CA VAL A 191 -16.43 9.15 4.49
C VAL A 191 -15.05 9.66 4.93
N ILE A 192 -14.49 9.12 6.02
CA ILE A 192 -13.12 9.46 6.45
C ILE A 192 -12.10 9.05 5.39
N HIS A 193 -12.26 7.86 4.79
CA HIS A 193 -11.39 7.39 3.73
C HIS A 193 -11.44 8.31 2.51
N ASP A 194 -12.63 8.67 2.06
CA ASP A 194 -12.84 9.57 0.93
C ASP A 194 -12.28 10.97 1.20
N ALA A 195 -12.50 11.50 2.42
CA ALA A 195 -11.95 12.78 2.84
C ALA A 195 -10.40 12.79 2.87
N LYS A 196 -9.78 11.71 3.36
CA LYS A 196 -8.32 11.54 3.31
C LYS A 196 -7.80 11.50 1.87
N GLY A 197 -8.51 10.80 0.97
CA GLY A 197 -8.20 10.78 -0.45
C GLY A 197 -8.21 12.18 -1.08
N MET A 198 -9.27 12.95 -0.85
CA MET A 198 -9.39 14.33 -1.35
C MET A 198 -8.28 15.26 -0.82
N LEU A 199 -7.93 15.14 0.47
CA LEU A 199 -6.85 15.93 1.06
C LEU A 199 -5.50 15.56 0.44
N TYR A 200 -5.25 14.29 0.20
CA TYR A 200 -4.06 13.81 -0.48
C TYR A 200 -3.95 14.35 -1.92
N GLU A 201 -5.05 14.28 -2.70
CA GLU A 201 -5.13 14.84 -4.05
C GLU A 201 -4.91 16.36 -4.08
N ALA A 202 -5.37 17.06 -3.05
CA ALA A 202 -5.12 18.50 -2.86
C ALA A 202 -3.69 18.81 -2.41
N GLY A 203 -2.82 17.80 -2.26
CA GLY A 203 -1.43 17.97 -1.82
C GLY A 203 -1.29 18.24 -0.31
N ILE A 204 -2.34 18.02 0.47
CA ILE A 204 -2.31 18.16 1.93
C ILE A 204 -1.86 16.83 2.53
N VAL A 205 -0.65 16.78 3.06
CA VAL A 205 -0.12 15.63 3.78
C VAL A 205 -0.53 15.74 5.23
N LEU A 206 -1.35 14.79 5.68
CA LEU A 206 -1.70 14.67 7.10
C LEU A 206 -0.49 14.10 7.85
N GLY A 207 0.09 14.87 8.76
CA GLY A 207 1.11 14.39 9.70
C GLY A 207 0.49 13.59 10.84
N ASP A 208 1.35 12.95 11.64
CA ASP A 208 0.92 12.16 12.81
C ASP A 208 0.20 13.01 13.88
N ASP A 209 0.36 14.33 13.81
CA ASP A 209 -0.23 15.30 14.75
C ASP A 209 -1.60 15.84 14.29
N ILE A 210 -2.17 15.32 13.20
CA ILE A 210 -3.43 15.81 12.64
C ILE A 210 -4.53 14.76 12.83
N GLU A 211 -5.53 15.08 13.64
CA GLU A 211 -6.76 14.33 13.76
C GLU A 211 -7.84 14.90 12.83
N ILE A 212 -8.58 14.02 12.15
CA ILE A 212 -9.75 14.41 11.36
C ILE A 212 -10.99 14.13 12.20
N GLU A 213 -11.69 15.16 12.59
CA GLU A 213 -13.01 15.06 13.21
C GLU A 213 -14.09 15.24 12.14
N LEU A 214 -15.05 14.31 12.14
CA LEU A 214 -16.28 14.39 11.34
C LEU A 214 -17.40 14.94 12.23
N SER A 215 -17.75 16.19 12.02
CA SER A 215 -18.93 16.80 12.65
C SER A 215 -20.14 16.71 11.72
N HIS A 216 -21.29 16.23 12.22
CA HIS A 216 -22.54 16.22 11.48
C HIS A 216 -23.67 16.83 12.30
N HIS A 217 -24.42 17.77 11.71
CA HIS A 217 -25.52 18.48 12.39
C HIS A 217 -26.87 17.74 12.38
N TYR A 218 -27.07 16.77 11.46
CA TYR A 218 -28.39 16.18 11.20
C TYR A 218 -28.47 14.66 11.30
N GLY A 219 -27.52 14.03 11.94
CA GLY A 219 -27.43 12.57 12.04
C GLY A 219 -27.00 11.90 10.75
N MET A 220 -26.30 10.77 10.88
CA MET A 220 -25.64 10.07 9.78
C MET A 220 -26.60 9.51 8.71
N LYS A 221 -27.89 9.36 9.02
CA LYS A 221 -28.91 8.86 8.08
C LYS A 221 -29.11 9.78 6.87
N ASN A 222 -28.91 11.08 7.03
CA ASN A 222 -29.17 12.09 5.99
C ASN A 222 -27.91 12.60 5.30
N PHE A 223 -26.76 12.06 5.65
CA PHE A 223 -25.45 12.53 5.20
C PHE A 223 -25.28 12.53 3.68
N ARG A 224 -25.81 11.53 2.99
CA ARG A 224 -25.78 11.45 1.50
C ARG A 224 -26.75 12.39 0.81
N GLN A 225 -27.80 12.85 1.49
CA GLN A 225 -28.85 13.69 0.90
C GLN A 225 -28.53 15.18 0.94
N THR A 226 -27.71 15.63 1.89
CA THR A 226 -27.42 17.06 2.09
C THR A 226 -26.13 17.53 1.44
N GLY A 227 -25.24 16.63 1.02
CA GLY A 227 -23.98 16.97 0.33
C GLY A 227 -22.99 17.85 1.14
N ALA A 228 -23.30 18.17 2.39
CA ALA A 228 -22.47 19.01 3.22
C ALA A 228 -21.64 18.17 4.19
N ILE A 229 -20.33 18.12 3.96
CA ILE A 229 -19.35 17.54 4.88
C ILE A 229 -18.58 18.70 5.52
N ILE A 230 -18.68 18.85 6.84
CA ILE A 230 -17.77 19.72 7.58
C ILE A 230 -16.66 18.79 8.12
N VAL A 231 -15.47 18.91 7.56
CA VAL A 231 -14.27 18.26 8.09
C VAL A 231 -13.52 19.33 8.90
N SER A 232 -13.48 19.15 10.21
CA SER A 232 -12.63 19.96 11.08
C SER A 232 -11.28 19.28 11.21
N VAL A 233 -10.21 19.98 10.83
CA VAL A 233 -8.83 19.52 11.05
C VAL A 233 -8.36 20.17 12.35
N ILE A 234 -8.14 19.35 13.36
CA ILE A 234 -7.61 19.81 14.65
C ILE A 234 -6.12 19.52 14.67
N ASN A 235 -5.32 20.56 14.77
CA ASN A 235 -3.87 20.47 15.01
C ASN A 235 -3.67 20.47 16.53
N ARG A 236 -3.09 19.41 17.08
CA ARG A 236 -2.73 19.31 18.50
C ARG A 236 -1.28 19.69 18.74
#